data_a617081620de6e9b6552d835934641ba
#
_entry.id   a617081620de6e9b6552d835934641ba
#
_cell.length_a   1.000
_cell.length_b   1.000
_cell.length_c   1.000
_cell.angle_alpha   90.00
_cell.angle_beta   90.00
_cell.angle_gamma   90.00
#
_symmetry.space_group_name_H-M   'P 1'
#
loop_
_entity.id
_entity.type
_entity.pdbx_description
1 polymer ?
#
loop_
_entity_poly.entity_id
_entity_poly.type
_entity_poly.pdbx_seq_one_letter_code
_entity_poly.pdbx_strand_id
1 'polypeptide(L)'
;MNRIIIIGNGFDLAHNLKTGYQDFINDYWATVEEQVYGRYWQWLDQHYEGSKHIPENYKDNFVCIEKECGKTETNKVCFSYNENSPFRKLCTLINEYNSAPNAPVTVHLKFKNLFFERISRQCSLVNWVDIENEYYTALKELLQEENPQKQSESIRTLNKDFDDVKGLLEDYLTKVTKSTEVNVHQSIKDAFSSYVEFDEIATCKQVAFVDSIFAYMDTHSDFSYDEDDDLVYDILDTVDEKRMHFVKKNINNESFKKNLLPYTLLLNFNYTKTAEKLYAENGNDEIINIHGELNNENNPIIFGYGDELDDDYERIERLQNNDFLENIKSIRYHKTRNYRKLLEFVALGPYQVFIMGHSCGNSDRTLLNTLFEHDNCLSIKVFYRQYEDGTDNYIDMIKNISRNFNNKPNMRDIVVNRESCSPLVPVKKEVAE
;
A
#
# COMPACT_ATOMS: atom_id res chain seq x y z
N MET A 1 -2.61 6.61 26.50
CA MET A 1 -3.14 5.81 25.39
C MET A 1 -2.34 6.04 24.12
N ASN A 2 -2.29 5.08 23.19
CA ASN A 2 -1.49 5.15 21.99
C ASN A 2 -2.35 5.14 20.71
N ARG A 3 -1.78 5.59 19.59
CA ARG A 3 -2.37 5.52 18.26
C ARG A 3 -1.32 5.05 17.24
N ILE A 4 -1.70 4.11 16.38
CA ILE A 4 -0.89 3.69 15.22
C ILE A 4 -1.59 4.22 13.97
N ILE A 5 -0.92 5.07 13.21
CA ILE A 5 -1.41 5.55 11.91
C ILE A 5 -0.70 4.76 10.81
N ILE A 6 -1.45 3.88 10.16
CA ILE A 6 -0.98 3.08 9.02
C ILE A 6 -1.05 3.93 7.76
N ILE A 7 0.10 4.23 7.17
CA ILE A 7 0.23 4.98 5.93
C ILE A 7 0.51 4.02 4.78
N GLY A 8 -0.30 4.05 3.73
CA GLY A 8 -0.10 3.25 2.52
C GLY A 8 -0.17 4.08 1.25
N ASN A 9 -0.05 3.43 0.09
CA ASN A 9 0.11 4.11 -1.21
C ASN A 9 -1.02 5.10 -1.54
N GLY A 10 -2.25 4.85 -1.12
CA GLY A 10 -3.36 5.79 -1.28
C GLY A 10 -3.14 7.15 -0.60
N PHE A 11 -2.28 7.22 0.42
CA PHE A 11 -1.87 8.46 1.05
C PHE A 11 -1.01 9.31 0.09
N ASP A 12 -0.02 8.72 -0.54
CA ASP A 12 0.80 9.40 -1.55
C ASP A 12 -0.03 9.84 -2.75
N LEU A 13 -0.95 8.98 -3.23
CA LEU A 13 -1.88 9.33 -4.32
C LEU A 13 -2.78 10.51 -3.95
N ALA A 14 -3.23 10.61 -2.68
CA ALA A 14 -4.01 11.75 -2.19
C ALA A 14 -3.21 13.07 -2.22
N HIS A 15 -1.87 12.99 -2.17
CA HIS A 15 -0.94 14.11 -2.32
C HIS A 15 -0.45 14.32 -3.77
N ASN A 16 -1.14 13.72 -4.75
CA ASN A 16 -0.82 13.79 -6.19
C ASN A 16 0.52 13.16 -6.59
N LEU A 17 1.12 12.34 -5.72
CA LEU A 17 2.28 11.53 -6.08
C LEU A 17 1.82 10.29 -6.87
N LYS A 18 2.29 10.14 -8.09
CA LYS A 18 1.97 8.99 -8.94
C LYS A 18 2.80 7.77 -8.53
N THR A 19 2.50 7.18 -7.37
CA THR A 19 3.25 6.09 -6.78
C THR A 19 2.59 4.71 -6.97
N GLY A 20 1.50 4.63 -7.76
CA GLY A 20 0.83 3.38 -8.07
C GLY A 20 1.65 2.50 -9.01
N TYR A 21 1.53 1.17 -8.87
CA TYR A 21 2.19 0.22 -9.76
C TYR A 21 1.80 0.40 -11.23
N GLN A 22 0.57 0.80 -11.49
CA GLN A 22 0.11 1.14 -12.84
C GLN A 22 0.83 2.37 -13.40
N ASP A 23 1.01 3.42 -12.59
CA ASP A 23 1.73 4.62 -13.00
C ASP A 23 3.17 4.29 -13.35
N PHE A 24 3.82 3.43 -12.54
CA PHE A 24 5.16 2.93 -12.77
C PHE A 24 5.29 2.17 -14.10
N ILE A 25 4.43 1.19 -14.35
CA ILE A 25 4.46 0.40 -15.59
C ILE A 25 4.17 1.29 -16.81
N ASN A 26 3.24 2.22 -16.69
CA ASN A 26 2.91 3.14 -17.78
C ASN A 26 4.04 4.14 -18.08
N ASP A 27 4.74 4.66 -17.05
CA ASP A 27 5.91 5.56 -17.24
C ASP A 27 7.04 4.84 -18.00
N TYR A 28 7.31 3.59 -17.63
CA TYR A 28 8.31 2.78 -18.36
C TYR A 28 7.95 2.63 -19.84
N TRP A 29 6.73 2.19 -20.13
CA TRP A 29 6.32 1.94 -21.52
C TRP A 29 6.14 3.21 -22.34
N ALA A 30 5.75 4.33 -21.72
CA ALA A 30 5.73 5.63 -22.37
C ALA A 30 7.14 6.08 -22.75
N THR A 31 8.14 5.83 -21.88
CA THR A 31 9.55 6.11 -22.16
C THR A 31 10.07 5.26 -23.33
N VAL A 32 9.73 3.97 -23.36
CA VAL A 32 10.11 3.07 -24.46
C VAL A 32 9.45 3.54 -25.78
N GLU A 33 8.15 3.86 -25.75
CA GLU A 33 7.43 4.38 -26.92
C GLU A 33 8.09 5.65 -27.46
N GLU A 34 8.42 6.59 -26.60
CA GLU A 34 9.08 7.84 -27.00
C GLU A 34 10.45 7.59 -27.66
N GLN A 35 11.25 6.67 -27.13
CA GLN A 35 12.56 6.34 -27.73
C GLN A 35 12.44 5.64 -29.07
N VAL A 36 11.42 4.78 -29.23
CA VAL A 36 11.22 3.99 -30.46
C VAL A 36 10.54 4.81 -31.56
N TYR A 37 9.63 5.70 -31.21
CA TYR A 37 8.80 6.46 -32.15
C TYR A 37 8.90 7.98 -32.02
N GLY A 38 9.64 8.54 -31.06
CA GLY A 38 9.65 9.97 -30.76
C GLY A 38 10.02 10.84 -31.95
N ARG A 39 10.98 10.41 -32.79
CA ARG A 39 11.31 11.11 -34.03
C ARG A 39 10.19 11.05 -35.07
N TYR A 40 9.39 10.02 -35.07
CA TYR A 40 8.22 9.87 -35.93
C TYR A 40 7.11 10.85 -35.57
N TRP A 41 6.81 11.01 -34.27
CA TRP A 41 5.79 11.99 -33.85
C TRP A 41 6.20 13.41 -34.17
N GLN A 42 7.48 13.79 -33.99
CA GLN A 42 8.01 15.07 -34.39
C GLN A 42 7.95 15.31 -35.92
N TRP A 43 8.09 14.23 -36.69
CA TRP A 43 7.99 14.30 -38.14
C TRP A 43 6.55 14.38 -38.63
N LEU A 44 5.59 13.68 -38.02
CA LEU A 44 4.15 13.75 -38.35
C LEU A 44 3.57 15.14 -38.09
N ASP A 45 4.01 15.84 -37.06
CA ASP A 45 3.60 17.23 -36.80
C ASP A 45 4.03 18.19 -37.90
N GLN A 46 5.02 17.84 -38.72
CA GLN A 46 5.58 18.67 -39.78
C GLN A 46 5.17 18.25 -41.20
N HIS A 47 4.72 16.98 -41.40
CA HIS A 47 4.49 16.43 -42.74
C HIS A 47 3.24 15.51 -42.75
N TYR A 48 2.26 15.90 -43.52
CA TYR A 48 1.08 15.09 -43.80
C TYR A 48 1.36 14.23 -45.02
N GLU A 49 1.75 12.96 -44.85
CA GLU A 49 1.52 11.86 -45.81
C GLU A 49 2.16 10.52 -45.38
N GLY A 50 1.34 9.55 -45.29
CA GLY A 50 1.33 8.09 -45.53
C GLY A 50 2.59 7.21 -45.47
N SER A 51 3.78 7.69 -45.10
CA SER A 51 4.97 6.83 -44.96
C SER A 51 5.03 6.21 -43.59
N LYS A 52 4.95 4.88 -43.55
CA LYS A 52 5.11 4.10 -42.28
C LYS A 52 6.56 4.20 -41.81
N HIS A 53 6.78 4.88 -40.70
CA HIS A 53 8.09 5.02 -40.09
C HIS A 53 8.55 3.65 -39.50
N ILE A 54 9.80 3.30 -39.79
CA ILE A 54 10.43 2.10 -39.20
C ILE A 54 10.79 2.43 -37.75
N PRO A 55 10.25 1.70 -36.74
CA PRO A 55 10.60 1.90 -35.34
C PRO A 55 12.12 1.86 -35.13
N GLU A 56 12.64 2.68 -34.23
CA GLU A 56 14.06 2.59 -33.87
C GLU A 56 14.35 1.32 -33.07
N ASN A 57 15.59 0.81 -33.14
CA ASN A 57 16.02 -0.26 -32.25
C ASN A 57 16.09 0.25 -30.82
N TYR A 58 15.63 -0.59 -29.89
CA TYR A 58 15.68 -0.30 -28.46
C TYR A 58 16.20 -1.52 -27.70
N LYS A 59 17.00 -1.29 -26.67
CA LYS A 59 17.50 -2.36 -25.82
C LYS A 59 17.86 -1.85 -24.43
N ASP A 60 17.28 -2.46 -23.43
CA ASP A 60 17.65 -2.31 -22.02
C ASP A 60 17.75 -3.67 -21.30
N ASN A 61 17.62 -3.69 -19.98
CA ASN A 61 17.66 -4.92 -19.20
C ASN A 61 16.34 -5.70 -19.25
N PHE A 62 15.22 -5.08 -19.60
CA PHE A 62 13.87 -5.65 -19.55
C PHE A 62 13.36 -6.08 -20.90
N VAL A 63 13.62 -5.29 -21.95
CA VAL A 63 13.10 -5.56 -23.29
C VAL A 63 14.15 -5.29 -24.37
N CYS A 64 13.89 -5.85 -25.55
CA CYS A 64 14.64 -5.58 -26.78
C CYS A 64 13.66 -5.43 -27.95
N ILE A 65 13.78 -4.36 -28.72
CA ILE A 65 13.08 -4.14 -29.99
C ILE A 65 14.11 -4.21 -31.10
N GLU A 66 14.02 -5.23 -31.94
CA GLU A 66 15.00 -5.56 -32.97
C GLU A 66 14.32 -5.66 -34.34
N LYS A 67 15.07 -5.31 -35.38
CA LYS A 67 14.66 -5.41 -36.79
C LYS A 67 15.32 -6.61 -37.43
N GLU A 68 14.52 -7.42 -38.12
CA GLU A 68 14.99 -8.54 -38.91
C GLU A 68 14.67 -8.33 -40.41
N CYS A 69 15.63 -8.57 -41.28
CA CYS A 69 15.44 -8.39 -42.74
C CYS A 69 14.50 -9.46 -43.29
N GLY A 70 13.48 -9.03 -44.05
CA GLY A 70 12.48 -9.92 -44.67
C GLY A 70 11.22 -10.11 -43.81
N LYS A 71 10.27 -10.86 -44.35
CA LYS A 71 9.06 -11.24 -43.62
C LYS A 71 9.30 -12.54 -42.87
N THR A 72 9.39 -12.48 -41.56
CA THR A 72 9.42 -13.63 -40.67
C THR A 72 8.05 -13.79 -39.98
N GLU A 73 7.71 -15.00 -39.57
CA GLU A 73 6.51 -15.22 -38.73
C GLU A 73 6.64 -14.41 -37.43
N THR A 74 5.75 -13.49 -37.22
CA THR A 74 5.65 -12.74 -35.98
C THR A 74 4.67 -13.44 -35.03
N ASN A 75 5.09 -13.65 -33.79
CA ASN A 75 4.13 -13.94 -32.74
C ASN A 75 3.24 -12.70 -32.56
N LYS A 76 2.01 -12.76 -33.09
CA LYS A 76 1.03 -11.69 -32.89
C LYS A 76 0.83 -11.53 -31.39
N VAL A 77 1.28 -10.40 -30.86
CA VAL A 77 0.96 -9.98 -29.50
C VAL A 77 -0.50 -9.54 -29.55
N CYS A 78 -1.44 -10.51 -29.41
CA CYS A 78 -2.88 -10.23 -29.42
C CYS A 78 -3.29 -9.72 -28.04
N PHE A 79 -3.88 -8.53 -27.98
CA PHE A 79 -4.54 -8.00 -26.79
C PHE A 79 -5.98 -7.61 -27.11
N SER A 80 -6.88 -8.03 -26.25
CA SER A 80 -8.22 -7.50 -26.18
C SER A 80 -8.30 -6.58 -24.95
N TYR A 81 -8.94 -5.42 -25.12
CA TYR A 81 -9.41 -4.52 -24.06
C TYR A 81 -8.37 -3.69 -23.27
N ASN A 82 -8.13 -2.56 -23.59
CA ASN A 82 -7.91 -1.25 -23.00
C ASN A 82 -7.01 -0.38 -23.91
N GLU A 83 -7.63 0.54 -24.64
CA GLU A 83 -6.96 1.30 -25.72
C GLU A 83 -5.93 2.32 -25.23
N ASN A 84 -5.87 2.61 -23.94
CA ASN A 84 -5.11 3.72 -23.38
C ASN A 84 -3.76 3.36 -22.73
N SER A 85 -3.38 2.07 -22.68
CA SER A 85 -2.09 1.67 -22.08
C SER A 85 -0.94 1.94 -23.07
N PRO A 86 0.15 2.62 -22.64
CA PRO A 86 1.34 2.85 -23.49
C PRO A 86 1.95 1.55 -24.05
N PHE A 87 1.99 0.49 -23.26
CA PHE A 87 2.44 -0.83 -23.70
C PHE A 87 1.61 -1.34 -24.88
N ARG A 88 0.29 -1.26 -24.78
CA ARG A 88 -0.60 -1.71 -25.84
C ARG A 88 -0.48 -0.85 -27.10
N LYS A 89 -0.37 0.47 -26.92
CA LYS A 89 -0.16 1.39 -28.03
C LYS A 89 1.10 1.03 -28.81
N LEU A 90 2.22 0.77 -28.10
CA LEU A 90 3.46 0.31 -28.70
C LEU A 90 3.28 -1.02 -29.47
N CYS A 91 2.62 -2.02 -28.85
CA CYS A 91 2.36 -3.31 -29.50
C CYS A 91 1.47 -3.16 -30.75
N THR A 92 0.46 -2.29 -30.71
CA THR A 92 -0.40 -1.99 -31.87
C THR A 92 0.41 -1.37 -33.00
N LEU A 93 1.23 -0.38 -32.71
CA LEU A 93 2.09 0.27 -33.71
C LEU A 93 3.06 -0.71 -34.38
N ILE A 94 3.68 -1.60 -33.59
CA ILE A 94 4.57 -2.68 -34.12
C ILE A 94 3.77 -3.63 -35.00
N ASN A 95 2.56 -4.06 -34.60
CA ASN A 95 1.74 -4.99 -35.35
C ASN A 95 1.23 -4.36 -36.66
N GLU A 96 0.81 -3.08 -36.65
CA GLU A 96 0.40 -2.34 -37.84
C GLU A 96 1.57 -2.18 -38.83
N TYR A 97 2.76 -1.86 -38.33
CA TYR A 97 3.95 -1.80 -39.15
C TYR A 97 4.25 -3.15 -39.82
N ASN A 98 4.31 -4.24 -39.04
CA ASN A 98 4.59 -5.59 -39.53
C ASN A 98 3.55 -6.11 -40.53
N SER A 99 2.30 -5.67 -40.39
CA SER A 99 1.19 -6.03 -41.28
C SER A 99 1.20 -5.30 -42.61
N ALA A 100 2.05 -4.29 -42.77
CA ALA A 100 2.16 -3.53 -44.03
C ALA A 100 2.69 -4.40 -45.17
N PRO A 101 2.07 -4.35 -46.37
CA PRO A 101 2.48 -5.18 -47.50
C PRO A 101 3.95 -4.97 -47.91
N ASN A 102 4.43 -3.76 -47.75
CA ASN A 102 5.75 -3.30 -48.21
C ASN A 102 6.72 -3.04 -47.03
N ALA A 103 6.50 -3.61 -45.83
CA ALA A 103 7.44 -3.46 -44.75
C ALA A 103 8.78 -4.14 -45.12
N PRO A 104 9.88 -3.39 -45.14
CA PRO A 104 11.19 -3.90 -45.59
C PRO A 104 11.85 -4.80 -44.52
N VAL A 105 11.42 -4.69 -43.28
CA VAL A 105 11.92 -5.45 -42.13
C VAL A 105 10.75 -5.91 -41.27
N THR A 106 10.95 -6.93 -40.47
CA THR A 106 10.02 -7.33 -39.40
C THR A 106 10.57 -6.79 -38.07
N VAL A 107 9.70 -6.21 -37.25
CA VAL A 107 10.04 -5.66 -35.92
C VAL A 107 9.58 -6.63 -34.85
N HIS A 108 10.47 -7.02 -33.97
CA HIS A 108 10.21 -7.94 -32.88
C HIS A 108 10.38 -7.24 -31.53
N LEU A 109 9.37 -7.34 -30.66
CA LEU A 109 9.48 -7.01 -29.25
C LEU A 109 9.75 -8.31 -28.47
N LYS A 110 10.90 -8.38 -27.81
CA LYS A 110 11.33 -9.51 -26.98
C LYS A 110 11.51 -9.07 -25.55
N PHE A 111 10.94 -9.81 -24.61
CA PHE A 111 11.20 -9.61 -23.20
C PHE A 111 12.43 -10.37 -22.74
N LYS A 112 13.28 -9.73 -21.96
CA LYS A 112 14.45 -10.32 -21.32
C LYS A 112 14.15 -10.69 -19.87
N ASN A 113 13.27 -9.92 -19.21
CA ASN A 113 12.77 -10.16 -17.88
C ASN A 113 11.33 -10.69 -18.01
N LEU A 114 11.14 -11.98 -17.68
CA LEU A 114 9.85 -12.65 -17.87
C LEU A 114 8.82 -12.23 -16.83
N PHE A 115 9.27 -11.87 -15.64
CA PHE A 115 8.37 -11.33 -14.62
C PHE A 115 7.87 -9.96 -15.03
N PHE A 116 8.70 -9.10 -15.61
CA PHE A 116 8.29 -7.81 -16.15
C PHE A 116 7.29 -7.96 -17.32
N GLU A 117 7.46 -8.98 -18.18
CA GLU A 117 6.47 -9.33 -19.19
C GLU A 117 5.11 -9.63 -18.55
N ARG A 118 5.09 -10.48 -17.52
CA ARG A 118 3.88 -10.89 -16.81
C ARG A 118 3.11 -9.68 -16.25
N ILE A 119 3.78 -8.82 -15.49
CA ILE A 119 3.14 -7.63 -14.89
C ILE A 119 2.72 -6.59 -15.93
N SER A 120 3.50 -6.40 -17.01
CA SER A 120 3.13 -5.50 -18.12
C SER A 120 1.86 -5.95 -18.83
N ARG A 121 1.73 -7.26 -19.09
CA ARG A 121 0.54 -7.85 -19.70
C ARG A 121 -0.67 -7.71 -18.77
N GLN A 122 -0.51 -8.04 -17.49
CA GLN A 122 -1.60 -7.94 -16.51
C GLN A 122 -2.08 -6.50 -16.36
N CYS A 123 -1.18 -5.54 -16.21
CA CYS A 123 -1.50 -4.11 -16.14
C CYS A 123 -2.28 -3.64 -17.37
N SER A 124 -1.93 -4.11 -18.57
CA SER A 124 -2.61 -3.73 -19.81
C SER A 124 -4.02 -4.31 -19.95
N LEU A 125 -4.31 -5.44 -19.30
CA LEU A 125 -5.61 -6.12 -19.38
C LEU A 125 -6.65 -5.53 -18.45
N VAL A 126 -6.28 -5.31 -17.17
CA VAL A 126 -7.21 -4.92 -16.11
C VAL A 126 -7.03 -3.49 -15.62
N ASN A 127 -6.08 -2.74 -16.21
CA ASN A 127 -5.71 -1.40 -15.81
C ASN A 127 -5.29 -1.29 -14.34
N TRP A 128 -4.80 -2.38 -13.77
CA TRP A 128 -4.32 -2.51 -12.40
C TRP A 128 -3.38 -3.71 -12.29
N VAL A 129 -2.42 -3.64 -11.39
CA VAL A 129 -1.53 -4.76 -11.06
C VAL A 129 -1.10 -4.66 -9.60
N ASP A 130 -1.07 -5.79 -8.93
CA ASP A 130 -0.40 -5.97 -7.65
C ASP A 130 0.85 -6.81 -7.89
N ILE A 131 1.98 -6.14 -8.01
CA ILE A 131 3.26 -6.77 -8.38
C ILE A 131 3.69 -7.82 -7.35
N GLU A 132 3.46 -7.56 -6.07
CA GLU A 132 3.83 -8.48 -4.99
C GLU A 132 2.96 -9.74 -5.01
N ASN A 133 1.67 -9.59 -5.25
CA ASN A 133 0.76 -10.73 -5.40
C ASN A 133 1.03 -11.53 -6.68
N GLU A 134 1.40 -10.88 -7.79
CA GLU A 134 1.80 -11.55 -9.02
C GLU A 134 3.09 -12.36 -8.84
N TYR A 135 4.05 -11.83 -8.06
CA TYR A 135 5.24 -12.60 -7.70
C TYR A 135 4.89 -13.87 -6.91
N TYR A 136 4.02 -13.76 -5.90
CA TYR A 136 3.58 -14.92 -5.12
C TYR A 136 2.79 -15.93 -5.97
N THR A 137 1.96 -15.44 -6.89
CA THR A 137 1.25 -16.30 -7.84
C THR A 137 2.23 -17.06 -8.73
N ALA A 138 3.29 -16.41 -9.23
CA ALA A 138 4.35 -17.07 -9.98
C ALA A 138 5.11 -18.11 -9.14
N LEU A 139 5.39 -17.83 -7.86
CA LEU A 139 5.97 -18.81 -6.94
C LEU A 139 5.10 -20.07 -6.80
N LYS A 140 3.76 -19.87 -6.63
CA LYS A 140 2.81 -20.99 -6.51
C LYS A 140 2.74 -21.84 -7.78
N GLU A 141 2.85 -21.23 -8.96
CA GLU A 141 2.93 -21.95 -10.22
C GLU A 141 4.18 -22.87 -10.25
N LEU A 142 5.32 -22.41 -9.74
CA LEU A 142 6.56 -23.19 -9.67
C LEU A 142 6.51 -24.34 -8.66
N LEU A 143 5.59 -24.36 -7.70
CA LEU A 143 5.34 -25.53 -6.84
C LEU A 143 4.85 -26.75 -7.62
N GLN A 144 4.29 -26.56 -8.81
CA GLN A 144 3.79 -27.65 -9.67
C GLN A 144 4.88 -28.26 -10.58
N GLU A 145 6.08 -27.68 -10.64
CA GLU A 145 7.17 -28.23 -11.45
C GLU A 145 7.77 -29.48 -10.78
N GLU A 146 7.63 -30.62 -11.46
CA GLU A 146 8.08 -31.94 -10.94
C GLU A 146 9.58 -32.15 -11.01
N ASN A 147 10.29 -31.43 -11.90
CA ASN A 147 11.73 -31.53 -12.03
C ASN A 147 12.44 -30.58 -11.07
N PRO A 148 13.14 -31.08 -10.01
CA PRO A 148 13.76 -30.23 -8.98
C PRO A 148 14.84 -29.29 -9.52
N GLN A 149 15.58 -29.70 -10.55
CA GLN A 149 16.63 -28.84 -11.13
C GLN A 149 16.01 -27.67 -11.89
N LYS A 150 15.03 -27.97 -12.75
CA LYS A 150 14.29 -26.95 -13.49
C LYS A 150 13.53 -26.02 -12.56
N GLN A 151 12.90 -26.55 -11.49
CA GLN A 151 12.26 -25.76 -10.45
C GLN A 151 13.24 -24.76 -9.82
N SER A 152 14.43 -25.24 -9.37
CA SER A 152 15.45 -24.38 -8.76
C SER A 152 15.97 -23.30 -9.71
N GLU A 153 16.20 -23.62 -10.98
CA GLU A 153 16.62 -22.65 -12.00
C GLU A 153 15.54 -21.58 -12.24
N SER A 154 14.27 -22.01 -12.35
CA SER A 154 13.13 -21.12 -12.59
C SER A 154 12.91 -20.18 -11.42
N ILE A 155 13.02 -20.63 -10.16
CA ILE A 155 12.88 -19.78 -8.97
C ILE A 155 14.00 -18.75 -8.92
N ARG A 156 15.25 -19.13 -9.16
CA ARG A 156 16.36 -18.17 -9.18
C ARG A 156 16.19 -17.12 -10.27
N THR A 157 15.68 -17.53 -11.42
CA THR A 157 15.35 -16.61 -12.51
C THR A 157 14.25 -15.65 -12.08
N LEU A 158 13.16 -16.17 -11.49
CA LEU A 158 12.05 -15.34 -10.99
C LEU A 158 12.52 -14.34 -9.92
N ASN A 159 13.33 -14.78 -8.96
CA ASN A 159 13.88 -13.93 -7.90
C ASN A 159 14.75 -12.81 -8.48
N LYS A 160 15.62 -13.15 -9.44
CA LYS A 160 16.44 -12.15 -10.14
C LYS A 160 15.57 -11.15 -10.91
N ASP A 161 14.62 -11.65 -11.70
CA ASP A 161 13.70 -10.81 -12.48
C ASP A 161 12.90 -9.86 -11.58
N PHE A 162 12.48 -10.36 -10.41
CA PHE A 162 11.77 -9.57 -9.40
C PHE A 162 12.66 -8.49 -8.76
N ASP A 163 13.92 -8.82 -8.43
CA ASP A 163 14.87 -7.84 -7.90
C ASP A 163 15.22 -6.77 -8.95
N ASP A 164 15.33 -7.11 -10.23
CA ASP A 164 15.51 -6.15 -11.31
C ASP A 164 14.30 -5.18 -11.39
N VAL A 165 13.06 -5.70 -11.28
CA VAL A 165 11.82 -4.89 -11.24
C VAL A 165 11.79 -3.98 -10.00
N LYS A 166 12.23 -4.48 -8.85
CA LYS A 166 12.34 -3.67 -7.62
C LYS A 166 13.29 -2.48 -7.84
N GLY A 167 14.45 -2.69 -8.44
CA GLY A 167 15.39 -1.61 -8.77
C GLY A 167 14.76 -0.56 -9.70
N LEU A 168 14.06 -1.00 -10.73
CA LEU A 168 13.35 -0.10 -11.66
C LEU A 168 12.25 0.71 -10.97
N LEU A 169 11.51 0.09 -10.03
CA LEU A 169 10.50 0.78 -9.21
C LEU A 169 11.13 1.82 -8.29
N GLU A 170 12.28 1.52 -7.68
CA GLU A 170 13.01 2.43 -6.80
C GLU A 170 13.49 3.67 -7.57
N ASP A 171 14.01 3.50 -8.78
CA ASP A 171 14.40 4.59 -9.67
C ASP A 171 13.20 5.46 -10.06
N TYR A 172 12.08 4.83 -10.42
CA TYR A 172 10.83 5.52 -10.75
C TYR A 172 10.31 6.36 -9.58
N LEU A 173 10.18 5.76 -8.40
CA LEU A 173 9.69 6.45 -7.20
C LEU A 173 10.62 7.58 -6.77
N THR A 174 11.92 7.40 -6.93
CA THR A 174 12.92 8.47 -6.68
C THR A 174 12.72 9.66 -7.63
N LYS A 175 12.42 9.41 -8.91
CA LYS A 175 12.09 10.44 -9.90
C LYS A 175 10.80 11.18 -9.51
N VAL A 176 9.73 10.46 -9.20
CA VAL A 176 8.42 11.02 -8.85
C VAL A 176 8.50 11.89 -7.60
N THR A 177 9.18 11.42 -6.55
CA THR A 177 9.30 12.16 -5.28
C THR A 177 10.13 13.43 -5.39
N LYS A 178 11.08 13.51 -6.34
CA LYS A 178 11.88 14.72 -6.60
C LYS A 178 11.15 15.75 -7.47
N SER A 179 10.25 15.31 -8.35
CA SER A 179 9.59 16.16 -9.34
C SER A 179 8.24 16.71 -8.90
N THR A 180 7.65 16.20 -7.82
CA THR A 180 6.29 16.55 -7.39
C THR A 180 6.32 17.34 -6.10
N GLU A 181 5.71 18.53 -6.11
CA GLU A 181 5.43 19.29 -4.89
C GLU A 181 4.22 18.69 -4.16
N VAL A 182 4.35 18.51 -2.86
CA VAL A 182 3.28 17.99 -2.00
C VAL A 182 2.84 19.03 -1.00
N ASN A 183 1.54 19.12 -0.73
CA ASN A 183 0.95 20.09 0.18
C ASN A 183 0.17 19.39 1.29
N VAL A 184 0.10 20.04 2.45
CA VAL A 184 -0.68 19.56 3.60
C VAL A 184 -2.17 19.60 3.29
N HIS A 185 -2.88 18.52 3.58
CA HIS A 185 -4.35 18.47 3.61
C HIS A 185 -4.86 18.69 5.02
N GLN A 186 -5.73 19.69 5.21
CA GLN A 186 -6.24 20.04 6.53
C GLN A 186 -7.00 18.89 7.18
N SER A 187 -7.79 18.13 6.41
CA SER A 187 -8.50 16.94 6.91
C SER A 187 -7.59 15.88 7.51
N ILE A 188 -6.40 15.68 6.92
CA ILE A 188 -5.41 14.75 7.42
C ILE A 188 -4.76 15.33 8.68
N LYS A 189 -4.40 16.61 8.67
CA LYS A 189 -3.81 17.27 9.84
C LYS A 189 -4.75 17.23 11.04
N ASP A 190 -6.04 17.47 10.83
CA ASP A 190 -7.06 17.39 11.88
C ASP A 190 -7.19 15.97 12.43
N ALA A 191 -7.10 14.94 11.56
CA ALA A 191 -7.15 13.55 12.00
C ALA A 191 -5.91 13.15 12.83
N PHE A 192 -4.71 13.65 12.49
CA PHE A 192 -3.49 13.43 13.29
C PHE A 192 -3.62 14.03 14.70
N SER A 193 -4.25 15.19 14.82
CA SER A 193 -4.44 15.93 16.08
C SER A 193 -5.73 15.55 16.82
N SER A 194 -6.51 14.58 16.32
CA SER A 194 -7.80 14.24 16.91
C SER A 194 -7.65 13.52 18.26
N TYR A 195 -8.59 13.76 19.13
CA TYR A 195 -8.75 13.02 20.39
C TYR A 195 -9.32 11.62 20.12
N VAL A 196 -9.26 10.78 21.15
CA VAL A 196 -9.91 9.47 21.13
C VAL A 196 -11.38 9.68 21.47
N GLU A 197 -12.27 9.20 20.61
CA GLU A 197 -13.71 9.23 20.83
C GLU A 197 -14.17 7.91 21.46
N PHE A 198 -14.96 8.00 22.55
CA PHE A 198 -15.40 6.80 23.28
C PHE A 198 -16.25 5.86 22.42
N ASP A 199 -17.09 6.41 21.55
CA ASP A 199 -17.98 5.64 20.68
C ASP A 199 -17.24 4.87 19.56
N GLU A 200 -15.96 5.18 19.35
CA GLU A 200 -15.09 4.44 18.43
C GLU A 200 -14.45 3.22 19.07
N ILE A 201 -14.50 3.10 20.41
CA ILE A 201 -13.87 2.01 21.14
C ILE A 201 -14.79 0.78 21.13
N ALA A 202 -14.21 -0.37 20.72
CA ALA A 202 -14.92 -1.64 20.73
C ALA A 202 -15.55 -1.94 22.10
N THR A 203 -16.78 -2.44 22.09
CA THR A 203 -17.56 -2.66 23.32
C THR A 203 -16.81 -3.54 24.32
N CYS A 204 -16.17 -4.60 23.83
CA CYS A 204 -15.38 -5.51 24.68
C CYS A 204 -14.07 -4.89 25.21
N LYS A 205 -13.66 -3.72 24.71
CA LYS A 205 -12.41 -3.03 25.08
C LYS A 205 -12.61 -1.75 25.90
N GLN A 206 -13.87 -1.35 26.17
CA GLN A 206 -14.16 -0.10 26.88
C GLN A 206 -13.58 -0.05 28.29
N VAL A 207 -13.57 -1.18 29.02
CA VAL A 207 -12.95 -1.25 30.35
C VAL A 207 -11.45 -0.99 30.27
N ALA A 208 -10.75 -1.68 29.36
CA ALA A 208 -9.31 -1.49 29.17
C ALA A 208 -8.96 -0.06 28.74
N PHE A 209 -9.81 0.57 27.94
CA PHE A 209 -9.68 2.00 27.57
C PHE A 209 -9.78 2.91 28.80
N VAL A 210 -10.81 2.72 29.62
CA VAL A 210 -11.05 3.50 30.84
C VAL A 210 -9.88 3.33 31.82
N ASP A 211 -9.44 2.11 32.05
CA ASP A 211 -8.28 1.84 32.92
C ASP A 211 -7.01 2.54 32.43
N SER A 212 -6.81 2.61 31.12
CA SER A 212 -5.65 3.32 30.55
C SER A 212 -5.71 4.83 30.81
N ILE A 213 -6.91 5.42 30.83
CA ILE A 213 -7.10 6.83 31.17
C ILE A 213 -6.77 7.08 32.65
N PHE A 214 -7.28 6.26 33.54
CA PHE A 214 -7.00 6.41 34.98
C PHE A 214 -5.51 6.20 35.28
N ALA A 215 -4.87 5.20 34.68
CA ALA A 215 -3.45 4.99 34.83
C ALA A 215 -2.60 6.19 34.35
N TYR A 216 -3.05 6.86 33.29
CA TYR A 216 -2.42 8.09 32.82
C TYR A 216 -2.65 9.26 33.81
N MET A 217 -3.87 9.44 34.28
CA MET A 217 -4.21 10.47 35.26
C MET A 217 -3.47 10.33 36.57
N ASP A 218 -3.33 9.11 37.07
CA ASP A 218 -2.57 8.81 38.33
C ASP A 218 -1.09 9.23 38.23
N THR A 219 -0.52 9.26 37.04
CA THR A 219 0.90 9.57 36.83
C THR A 219 1.17 11.03 36.40
N HIS A 220 0.15 11.74 35.86
CA HIS A 220 0.33 13.06 35.24
C HIS A 220 -0.65 14.13 35.78
N SER A 221 -1.31 13.88 36.93
CA SER A 221 -2.49 14.66 37.30
C SER A 221 -2.19 16.03 37.93
N ASP A 222 -2.59 17.08 37.17
CA ASP A 222 -3.24 18.27 37.73
C ASP A 222 -4.80 18.11 37.82
N PHE A 223 -5.33 16.93 37.50
CA PHE A 223 -6.75 16.65 37.45
C PHE A 223 -7.19 16.02 38.78
N SER A 224 -7.85 16.79 39.62
CA SER A 224 -8.48 16.27 40.84
C SER A 224 -9.81 15.61 40.50
N TYR A 225 -9.96 14.39 40.90
CA TYR A 225 -11.18 13.61 40.84
C TYR A 225 -12.04 13.99 42.05
N ASP A 226 -13.13 14.70 41.80
CA ASP A 226 -14.11 15.09 42.85
C ASP A 226 -15.26 14.07 42.79
N GLU A 227 -15.35 13.22 43.83
CA GLU A 227 -16.40 12.18 43.94
C GLU A 227 -17.74 12.74 44.41
N ASP A 228 -17.76 13.97 44.94
CA ASP A 228 -18.82 14.43 45.89
C ASP A 228 -20.13 14.93 45.29
N ASP A 229 -20.37 14.97 43.98
CA ASP A 229 -21.56 15.64 43.41
C ASP A 229 -22.38 14.81 42.42
N ASP A 230 -22.26 13.50 42.36
CA ASP A 230 -23.00 12.69 41.39
C ASP A 230 -23.85 11.58 42.01
N LEU A 231 -25.16 11.82 42.10
CA LEU A 231 -26.16 10.87 42.61
C LEU A 231 -26.16 9.51 41.87
N VAL A 232 -25.70 9.47 40.60
CA VAL A 232 -25.58 8.23 39.81
C VAL A 232 -24.36 7.43 40.27
N TYR A 233 -23.28 8.11 40.67
CA TYR A 233 -22.06 7.49 41.18
C TYR A 233 -22.31 6.67 42.46
N ASP A 234 -23.20 7.12 43.33
CA ASP A 234 -23.52 6.43 44.59
C ASP A 234 -24.32 5.14 44.37
N ILE A 235 -24.98 4.98 43.22
CA ILE A 235 -25.79 3.80 42.90
C ILE A 235 -24.96 2.70 42.18
N LEU A 236 -23.73 3.02 41.71
CA LEU A 236 -22.88 2.07 40.99
C LEU A 236 -22.14 1.15 41.98
N ASP A 237 -22.22 -0.15 41.72
CA ASP A 237 -21.71 -1.17 42.65
C ASP A 237 -20.21 -1.46 42.49
N THR A 238 -19.67 -1.29 41.31
CA THR A 238 -18.28 -1.66 41.02
C THR A 238 -17.40 -0.46 40.68
N VAL A 239 -16.09 -0.59 40.90
CA VAL A 239 -15.08 0.41 40.54
C VAL A 239 -15.08 0.67 39.02
N ASP A 240 -15.28 -0.37 38.23
CA ASP A 240 -15.28 -0.25 36.77
C ASP A 240 -16.50 0.54 36.28
N GLU A 241 -17.69 0.32 36.85
CA GLU A 241 -18.89 1.09 36.52
C GLU A 241 -18.71 2.57 36.88
N LYS A 242 -18.12 2.86 38.04
CA LYS A 242 -17.83 4.22 38.50
C LYS A 242 -16.86 4.94 37.58
N ARG A 243 -15.74 4.30 37.24
CA ARG A 243 -14.75 4.83 36.28
C ARG A 243 -15.36 5.05 34.92
N MET A 244 -16.14 4.11 34.43
CA MET A 244 -16.84 4.19 33.13
C MET A 244 -17.80 5.38 33.10
N HIS A 245 -18.62 5.56 34.15
CA HIS A 245 -19.53 6.68 34.28
C HIS A 245 -18.79 8.01 34.28
N PHE A 246 -17.72 8.11 35.07
CA PHE A 246 -16.88 9.31 35.14
C PHE A 246 -16.32 9.69 33.75
N VAL A 247 -15.74 8.75 33.00
CA VAL A 247 -15.22 9.02 31.67
C VAL A 247 -16.31 9.48 30.72
N LYS A 248 -17.48 8.81 30.69
CA LYS A 248 -18.63 9.19 29.83
C LYS A 248 -19.15 10.58 30.15
N LYS A 249 -19.22 10.97 31.43
CA LYS A 249 -19.65 12.27 31.86
C LYS A 249 -18.69 13.39 31.45
N ASN A 250 -17.39 13.13 31.52
CA ASN A 250 -16.35 14.13 31.32
C ASN A 250 -15.76 14.15 29.91
N ILE A 251 -16.04 13.19 29.06
CA ILE A 251 -15.40 13.03 27.75
C ILE A 251 -15.55 14.25 26.84
N ASN A 252 -16.60 15.03 27.01
CA ASN A 252 -16.83 16.26 26.25
C ASN A 252 -16.22 17.52 26.91
N ASN A 253 -15.63 17.40 28.10
CA ASN A 253 -14.98 18.51 28.78
C ASN A 253 -13.60 18.78 28.15
N GLU A 254 -13.35 20.03 27.72
CA GLU A 254 -12.12 20.42 27.04
C GLU A 254 -10.86 20.19 27.87
N SER A 255 -10.93 20.35 29.20
CA SER A 255 -9.81 20.08 30.10
C SER A 255 -9.53 18.58 30.20
N PHE A 256 -10.58 17.74 30.19
CA PHE A 256 -10.45 16.30 30.22
C PHE A 256 -9.94 15.73 28.91
N LYS A 257 -10.40 16.28 27.76
CA LYS A 257 -9.97 15.84 26.40
C LYS A 257 -8.46 15.86 26.21
N LYS A 258 -7.74 16.76 26.87
CA LYS A 258 -6.28 16.81 26.81
C LYS A 258 -5.62 15.50 27.28
N ASN A 259 -6.28 14.77 28.20
CA ASN A 259 -5.82 13.45 28.66
C ASN A 259 -6.11 12.34 27.65
N LEU A 260 -6.90 12.63 26.60
CA LEU A 260 -7.28 11.70 25.53
C LEU A 260 -6.44 11.89 24.25
N LEU A 261 -5.46 12.81 24.26
CA LEU A 261 -4.54 12.95 23.13
C LEU A 261 -3.57 11.76 23.11
N PRO A 262 -3.59 10.96 22.05
CA PRO A 262 -2.76 9.76 22.01
C PRO A 262 -1.29 10.07 21.70
N TYR A 263 -0.37 9.26 22.23
CA TYR A 263 0.98 9.16 21.70
C TYR A 263 0.95 8.41 20.38
N THR A 264 1.45 9.03 19.31
CA THR A 264 1.24 8.56 17.95
C THR A 264 2.49 7.88 17.37
N LEU A 265 2.29 6.71 16.75
CA LEU A 265 3.25 6.04 15.89
C LEU A 265 2.78 6.16 14.44
N LEU A 266 3.63 6.71 13.56
CA LEU A 266 3.46 6.63 12.11
C LEU A 266 4.08 5.32 11.61
N LEU A 267 3.23 4.35 11.27
CA LEU A 267 3.64 3.09 10.66
C LEU A 267 3.52 3.23 9.14
N ASN A 268 4.65 3.53 8.50
CA ASN A 268 4.71 3.82 7.08
C ASN A 268 5.04 2.57 6.26
N PHE A 269 4.12 2.17 5.38
CA PHE A 269 4.28 1.08 4.41
C PHE A 269 4.78 1.59 3.05
N ASN A 270 4.77 2.93 2.83
CA ASN A 270 5.33 3.52 1.63
C ASN A 270 6.85 3.62 1.73
N TYR A 271 7.51 3.58 0.59
CA TYR A 271 8.96 3.84 0.51
C TYR A 271 9.29 5.34 0.57
N THR A 272 8.28 6.19 0.42
CA THR A 272 8.37 7.67 0.45
C THR A 272 8.28 8.20 1.88
N LYS A 273 8.76 9.42 2.10
CA LYS A 273 8.68 10.12 3.39
C LYS A 273 7.59 11.21 3.42
N THR A 274 6.54 11.07 2.61
CA THR A 274 5.48 12.09 2.48
C THR A 274 4.81 12.40 3.82
N ALA A 275 4.37 11.36 4.54
CA ALA A 275 3.72 11.53 5.84
C ALA A 275 4.65 12.18 6.88
N GLU A 276 5.90 11.69 6.97
CA GLU A 276 6.92 12.24 7.85
C GLU A 276 7.16 13.73 7.59
N LYS A 277 7.36 14.11 6.33
CA LYS A 277 7.67 15.50 5.94
C LYS A 277 6.53 16.47 6.17
N LEU A 278 5.28 16.03 6.02
CA LEU A 278 4.13 16.92 6.03
C LEU A 278 3.38 16.96 7.37
N TYR A 279 3.44 15.88 8.17
CA TYR A 279 2.55 15.72 9.32
C TYR A 279 3.25 15.34 10.61
N ALA A 280 4.52 14.87 10.60
CA ALA A 280 5.27 14.65 11.82
C ALA A 280 5.69 15.99 12.43
N GLU A 281 5.00 16.41 13.48
CA GLU A 281 5.25 17.68 14.15
C GLU A 281 6.37 17.55 15.20
N ASN A 282 7.47 18.28 14.98
CA ASN A 282 8.47 18.64 16.01
C ASN A 282 9.10 17.49 16.83
N GLY A 283 9.23 16.28 16.26
CA GLY A 283 10.01 15.21 16.89
C GLY A 283 9.30 14.47 18.04
N ASN A 284 7.99 14.66 18.23
CA ASN A 284 7.21 13.96 19.24
C ASN A 284 6.56 12.68 18.72
N ASP A 285 6.50 12.48 17.40
CA ASP A 285 5.92 11.28 16.80
C ASP A 285 7.00 10.24 16.58
N GLU A 286 6.70 8.98 16.91
CA GLU A 286 7.55 7.85 16.54
C GLU A 286 7.25 7.46 15.08
N ILE A 287 8.29 7.19 14.29
CA ILE A 287 8.14 6.83 12.88
C ILE A 287 8.83 5.50 12.62
N ILE A 288 8.08 4.58 12.01
CA ILE A 288 8.60 3.29 11.56
C ILE A 288 8.29 3.13 10.07
N ASN A 289 9.34 3.19 9.23
CA ASN A 289 9.26 2.86 7.81
C ASN A 289 9.44 1.34 7.68
N ILE A 290 8.34 0.60 7.81
CA ILE A 290 8.36 -0.87 7.96
C ILE A 290 8.82 -1.59 6.69
N HIS A 291 8.52 -1.02 5.52
CA HIS A 291 8.96 -1.53 4.22
C HIS A 291 10.26 -0.89 3.71
N GLY A 292 10.96 -0.17 4.58
CA GLY A 292 12.21 0.51 4.20
C GLY A 292 11.97 1.88 3.57
N GLU A 293 13.04 2.45 3.02
CA GLU A 293 13.07 3.82 2.51
C GLU A 293 13.86 3.89 1.21
N LEU A 294 13.42 4.73 0.28
CA LEU A 294 14.16 4.99 -0.96
C LEU A 294 15.58 5.50 -0.68
N ASN A 295 16.56 4.93 -1.36
CA ASN A 295 17.98 5.33 -1.30
C ASN A 295 18.57 5.29 0.13
N ASN A 296 18.13 4.38 0.99
CA ASN A 296 18.65 4.19 2.33
C ASN A 296 19.21 2.78 2.54
N GLU A 297 20.53 2.63 2.48
CA GLU A 297 21.22 1.33 2.66
C GLU A 297 21.02 0.74 4.07
N ASN A 298 20.78 1.57 5.10
CA ASN A 298 20.54 1.12 6.47
C ASN A 298 19.10 0.65 6.70
N ASN A 299 18.17 1.07 5.83
CA ASN A 299 16.79 0.64 5.82
C ASN A 299 16.33 0.41 4.38
N PRO A 300 16.91 -0.58 3.67
CA PRO A 300 16.63 -0.83 2.26
C PRO A 300 15.17 -1.27 2.07
N ILE A 301 14.61 -0.99 0.90
CA ILE A 301 13.23 -1.34 0.61
C ILE A 301 12.99 -2.85 0.72
N ILE A 302 11.90 -3.20 1.39
CA ILE A 302 11.39 -4.56 1.55
C ILE A 302 10.22 -4.70 0.57
N PHE A 303 10.49 -5.41 -0.53
CA PHE A 303 9.55 -5.69 -1.59
C PHE A 303 9.36 -7.20 -1.68
N GLY A 304 8.11 -7.68 -1.63
CA GLY A 304 7.83 -9.11 -1.56
C GLY A 304 6.42 -9.42 -1.07
N TYR A 305 6.19 -10.66 -0.70
CA TYR A 305 4.90 -11.15 -0.22
C TYR A 305 4.98 -11.56 1.26
N GLY A 306 3.91 -11.30 2.04
CA GLY A 306 3.93 -11.49 3.49
C GLY A 306 2.65 -12.11 4.05
N ASP A 307 2.09 -13.15 3.42
CA ASP A 307 0.97 -13.94 3.97
C ASP A 307 1.44 -15.33 4.41
N GLU A 308 1.85 -15.45 5.67
CA GLU A 308 2.21 -16.73 6.30
C GLU A 308 0.98 -17.54 6.73
N LEU A 309 -0.23 -16.98 6.58
CA LEU A 309 -1.49 -17.62 6.89
C LEU A 309 -2.11 -18.33 5.67
N ASP A 310 -1.42 -18.32 4.52
CA ASP A 310 -1.81 -19.02 3.30
C ASP A 310 -1.36 -20.50 3.37
N ASP A 311 -2.24 -21.45 3.03
CA ASP A 311 -1.94 -22.88 2.99
C ASP A 311 -0.75 -23.22 2.06
N ASP A 312 -0.56 -22.48 0.97
CA ASP A 312 0.57 -22.67 0.07
C ASP A 312 1.90 -22.23 0.69
N TYR A 313 1.89 -21.28 1.65
CA TYR A 313 3.09 -20.90 2.38
C TYR A 313 3.63 -22.07 3.20
N GLU A 314 2.80 -22.83 3.92
CA GLU A 314 3.24 -24.06 4.62
C GLU A 314 3.85 -25.08 3.65
N ARG A 315 3.32 -25.20 2.42
CA ARG A 315 3.88 -26.10 1.41
C ARG A 315 5.27 -25.66 0.97
N ILE A 316 5.46 -24.33 0.80
CA ILE A 316 6.76 -23.72 0.48
C ILE A 316 7.78 -24.05 1.56
N GLU A 317 7.45 -23.86 2.84
CA GLU A 317 8.37 -24.16 3.96
C GLU A 317 8.77 -25.63 4.00
N ARG A 318 7.81 -26.53 3.76
CA ARG A 318 8.07 -28.00 3.76
C ARG A 318 9.04 -28.46 2.67
N LEU A 319 9.20 -27.70 1.59
CA LEU A 319 10.16 -28.01 0.54
C LEU A 319 11.63 -27.83 0.97
N GLN A 320 11.90 -27.10 2.06
CA GLN A 320 13.23 -26.80 2.57
C GLN A 320 14.16 -26.17 1.48
N ASN A 321 13.59 -25.42 0.55
CA ASN A 321 14.31 -24.70 -0.49
C ASN A 321 14.27 -23.19 -0.22
N ASN A 322 15.39 -22.62 0.21
CA ASN A 322 15.50 -21.23 0.59
C ASN A 322 15.24 -20.24 -0.57
N ASP A 323 15.41 -20.67 -1.83
CA ASP A 323 15.13 -19.82 -2.99
C ASP A 323 13.64 -19.39 -3.04
N PHE A 324 12.70 -20.22 -2.51
CA PHE A 324 11.29 -19.86 -2.38
C PHE A 324 11.00 -18.80 -1.29
N LEU A 325 11.87 -18.70 -0.31
CA LEU A 325 11.72 -17.80 0.83
C LEU A 325 12.44 -16.46 0.66
N GLU A 326 13.14 -16.27 -0.49
CA GLU A 326 14.02 -15.12 -0.72
C GLU A 326 13.30 -13.78 -0.58
N ASN A 327 12.08 -13.63 -1.09
CA ASN A 327 11.33 -12.38 -1.07
C ASN A 327 10.07 -12.46 -0.20
N ILE A 328 10.14 -13.17 0.92
CA ILE A 328 9.10 -13.18 1.95
C ILE A 328 9.34 -12.03 2.92
N LYS A 329 8.34 -11.13 3.07
CA LYS A 329 8.45 -9.89 3.87
C LYS A 329 8.75 -10.16 5.34
N SER A 330 8.07 -11.12 5.96
CA SER A 330 8.26 -11.46 7.38
C SER A 330 9.71 -11.87 7.69
N ILE A 331 10.34 -12.61 6.79
CA ILE A 331 11.77 -12.95 6.88
C ILE A 331 12.64 -11.70 6.67
N ARG A 332 12.29 -10.85 5.71
CA ARG A 332 13.02 -9.62 5.40
C ARG A 332 12.95 -8.57 6.53
N TYR A 333 11.89 -8.56 7.35
CA TYR A 333 11.79 -7.68 8.53
C TYR A 333 12.93 -7.88 9.54
N HIS A 334 13.60 -9.03 9.55
CA HIS A 334 14.77 -9.26 10.38
C HIS A 334 16.03 -8.49 9.96
N LYS A 335 16.04 -7.85 8.77
CA LYS A 335 17.17 -7.02 8.32
C LYS A 335 17.35 -5.74 9.13
N THR A 336 16.28 -5.25 9.77
CA THR A 336 16.28 -4.04 10.59
C THR A 336 15.62 -4.30 11.94
N ARG A 337 15.66 -3.31 12.84
CA ARG A 337 14.94 -3.36 14.12
C ARG A 337 13.50 -2.86 14.03
N ASN A 338 13.02 -2.44 12.86
CA ASN A 338 11.73 -1.77 12.70
C ASN A 338 10.55 -2.64 13.18
N TYR A 339 10.52 -3.91 12.81
CA TYR A 339 9.47 -4.81 13.28
C TYR A 339 9.51 -5.01 14.80
N ARG A 340 10.70 -5.11 15.40
CA ARG A 340 10.84 -5.20 16.87
C ARG A 340 10.37 -3.93 17.57
N LYS A 341 10.71 -2.74 17.07
CA LYS A 341 10.22 -1.46 17.61
C LYS A 341 8.69 -1.39 17.54
N LEU A 342 8.10 -1.87 16.46
CA LEU A 342 6.65 -1.96 16.35
C LEU A 342 6.06 -2.85 17.44
N LEU A 343 6.62 -4.04 17.68
CA LEU A 343 6.16 -4.93 18.75
C LEU A 343 6.37 -4.30 20.15
N GLU A 344 7.48 -3.59 20.37
CA GLU A 344 7.73 -2.83 21.59
C GLU A 344 6.65 -1.76 21.81
N PHE A 345 6.29 -1.01 20.75
CA PHE A 345 5.22 -0.01 20.82
C PHE A 345 3.84 -0.63 21.12
N VAL A 346 3.50 -1.70 20.44
CA VAL A 346 2.23 -2.43 20.64
C VAL A 346 2.09 -2.96 22.06
N ALA A 347 3.22 -3.35 22.68
CA ALA A 347 3.25 -3.86 24.07
C ALA A 347 3.14 -2.74 25.13
N LEU A 348 3.33 -1.46 24.77
CA LEU A 348 3.28 -0.34 25.76
C LEU A 348 1.89 -0.15 26.38
N GLY A 349 0.82 -0.53 25.69
CA GLY A 349 -0.55 -0.42 26.21
C GLY A 349 -1.60 -0.27 25.11
N PRO A 350 -2.85 0.02 25.48
CA PRO A 350 -3.96 0.12 24.56
C PRO A 350 -3.74 1.17 23.46
N TYR A 351 -4.14 0.82 22.22
CA TYR A 351 -3.99 1.69 21.05
C TYR A 351 -5.17 1.61 20.09
N GLN A 352 -5.39 2.71 19.36
CA GLN A 352 -6.23 2.76 18.18
C GLN A 352 -5.39 2.58 16.91
N VAL A 353 -5.97 2.01 15.85
CA VAL A 353 -5.40 1.97 14.52
C VAL A 353 -6.18 2.90 13.59
N PHE A 354 -5.48 3.84 12.96
CA PHE A 354 -6.00 4.65 11.86
C PHE A 354 -5.42 4.17 10.55
N ILE A 355 -6.25 3.88 9.56
CA ILE A 355 -5.80 3.43 8.24
C ILE A 355 -5.96 4.57 7.24
N MET A 356 -4.82 5.10 6.76
CA MET A 356 -4.76 6.22 5.83
C MET A 356 -4.07 5.79 4.53
N GLY A 357 -4.90 5.44 3.54
CA GLY A 357 -4.41 5.09 2.19
C GLY A 357 -3.79 3.71 2.03
N HIS A 358 -3.80 2.87 3.06
CA HIS A 358 -3.33 1.48 2.96
C HIS A 358 -4.47 0.56 2.51
N SER A 359 -4.22 -0.32 1.54
CA SER A 359 -5.24 -1.20 0.97
C SER A 359 -5.65 -2.37 1.88
N CYS A 360 -4.86 -2.70 2.90
CA CYS A 360 -4.97 -3.89 3.73
C CYS A 360 -5.03 -5.20 2.92
N GLY A 361 -4.23 -5.26 1.85
CA GLY A 361 -4.12 -6.44 0.99
C GLY A 361 -3.39 -7.60 1.67
N ASN A 362 -3.46 -8.77 1.03
CA ASN A 362 -2.88 -10.01 1.58
C ASN A 362 -1.35 -9.98 1.63
N SER A 363 -0.69 -9.16 0.81
CA SER A 363 0.78 -9.03 0.83
C SER A 363 1.35 -8.55 2.18
N ASP A 364 0.50 -8.01 3.06
CA ASP A 364 0.87 -7.53 4.40
C ASP A 364 0.09 -8.23 5.53
N ARG A 365 -0.61 -9.32 5.20
CA ARG A 365 -1.57 -9.96 6.09
C ARG A 365 -0.97 -10.39 7.42
N THR A 366 0.22 -10.98 7.44
CA THR A 366 0.87 -11.42 8.68
C THR A 366 1.08 -10.28 9.66
N LEU A 367 1.58 -9.14 9.18
CA LEU A 367 1.81 -7.96 10.01
C LEU A 367 0.50 -7.32 10.46
N LEU A 368 -0.45 -7.15 9.54
CA LEU A 368 -1.75 -6.54 9.84
C LEU A 368 -2.55 -7.41 10.83
N ASN A 369 -2.52 -8.73 10.68
CA ASN A 369 -3.16 -9.64 11.64
C ASN A 369 -2.57 -9.47 13.04
N THR A 370 -1.24 -9.38 13.16
CA THR A 370 -0.56 -9.13 14.44
C THR A 370 -1.03 -7.84 15.11
N LEU A 371 -1.28 -6.76 14.34
CA LEU A 371 -1.76 -5.49 14.86
C LEU A 371 -3.24 -5.50 15.19
N PHE A 372 -4.06 -6.10 14.32
CA PHE A 372 -5.51 -6.01 14.41
C PHE A 372 -6.11 -6.95 15.46
N GLU A 373 -5.52 -8.12 15.66
CA GLU A 373 -5.97 -9.10 16.63
C GLU A 373 -5.22 -9.04 17.98
N HIS A 374 -4.33 -8.05 18.17
CA HIS A 374 -3.63 -7.85 19.44
C HIS A 374 -4.59 -7.40 20.54
N ASP A 375 -4.38 -7.89 21.76
CA ASP A 375 -5.25 -7.58 22.91
C ASP A 375 -5.34 -6.08 23.21
N ASN A 376 -4.27 -5.33 22.96
CA ASN A 376 -4.21 -3.88 23.13
C ASN A 376 -4.89 -3.08 22.00
N CYS A 377 -5.32 -3.71 20.91
CA CYS A 377 -6.06 -3.02 19.85
C CYS A 377 -7.48 -2.71 20.32
N LEU A 378 -7.81 -1.43 20.45
CA LEU A 378 -9.11 -0.97 20.94
C LEU A 378 -10.10 -0.69 19.81
N SER A 379 -9.62 -0.20 18.66
CA SER A 379 -10.44 0.10 17.49
C SER A 379 -9.61 0.30 16.24
N ILE A 380 -10.25 0.10 15.07
CA ILE A 380 -9.67 0.31 13.75
C ILE A 380 -10.57 1.26 12.97
N LYS A 381 -10.07 2.46 12.69
CA LYS A 381 -10.79 3.50 11.94
C LYS A 381 -10.22 3.66 10.54
N VAL A 382 -11.10 3.66 9.55
CA VAL A 382 -10.74 3.80 8.13
C VAL A 382 -10.95 5.22 7.66
N PHE A 383 -9.91 5.83 7.07
CA PHE A 383 -10.02 7.04 6.27
C PHE A 383 -10.12 6.64 4.81
N TYR A 384 -11.39 6.61 4.31
CA TYR A 384 -11.70 6.05 2.99
C TYR A 384 -11.43 7.05 1.86
N ARG A 385 -11.30 6.54 0.64
CA ARG A 385 -11.27 7.35 -0.56
C ARG A 385 -12.70 7.66 -1.01
N GLN A 386 -13.00 8.94 -1.17
CA GLN A 386 -14.22 9.43 -1.79
C GLN A 386 -13.97 9.69 -3.28
N TYR A 387 -14.94 9.34 -4.15
CA TYR A 387 -14.88 9.58 -5.58
C TYR A 387 -15.75 10.78 -5.96
N GLU A 388 -15.49 11.35 -7.14
CA GLU A 388 -16.21 12.54 -7.65
C GLU A 388 -17.72 12.29 -7.85
N ASP A 389 -18.10 11.06 -8.18
CA ASP A 389 -19.50 10.61 -8.32
C ASP A 389 -20.23 10.46 -6.98
N GLY A 390 -19.57 10.70 -5.86
CA GLY A 390 -20.11 10.61 -4.50
C GLY A 390 -20.06 9.22 -3.90
N THR A 391 -19.57 8.22 -4.62
CA THR A 391 -19.28 6.88 -4.07
C THR A 391 -17.98 6.87 -3.27
N ASP A 392 -17.70 5.78 -2.56
CA ASP A 392 -16.46 5.60 -1.81
C ASP A 392 -16.01 4.13 -1.77
N ASN A 393 -14.78 3.90 -1.30
CA ASN A 393 -14.21 2.57 -1.17
C ASN A 393 -14.31 1.96 0.24
N TYR A 394 -15.12 2.53 1.15
CA TYR A 394 -15.18 2.04 2.54
C TYR A 394 -15.48 0.55 2.63
N ILE A 395 -16.52 0.08 1.94
CA ILE A 395 -16.91 -1.34 1.97
C ILE A 395 -15.80 -2.25 1.41
N ASP A 396 -15.06 -1.81 0.41
CA ASP A 396 -13.95 -2.60 -0.13
C ASP A 396 -12.78 -2.68 0.85
N MET A 397 -12.53 -1.59 1.60
CA MET A 397 -11.60 -1.60 2.72
C MET A 397 -12.02 -2.59 3.81
N ILE A 398 -13.31 -2.62 4.19
CA ILE A 398 -13.82 -3.57 5.18
C ILE A 398 -13.65 -5.02 4.71
N LYS A 399 -13.89 -5.32 3.43
CA LYS A 399 -13.63 -6.66 2.85
C LYS A 399 -12.16 -7.05 2.98
N ASN A 400 -11.24 -6.12 2.69
CA ASN A 400 -9.81 -6.36 2.81
C ASN A 400 -9.39 -6.55 4.28
N ILE A 401 -9.81 -5.66 5.17
CA ILE A 401 -9.58 -5.79 6.61
C ILE A 401 -10.09 -7.14 7.12
N SER A 402 -11.28 -7.57 6.65
CA SER A 402 -11.84 -8.86 7.04
C SER A 402 -10.91 -10.04 6.74
N ARG A 403 -10.15 -10.01 5.64
CA ARG A 403 -9.21 -11.09 5.29
C ARG A 403 -8.02 -11.17 6.26
N ASN A 404 -7.71 -10.08 6.96
CA ASN A 404 -6.64 -10.00 7.93
C ASN A 404 -7.05 -10.49 9.33
N PHE A 405 -8.32 -10.85 9.56
CA PHE A 405 -8.81 -11.37 10.83
C PHE A 405 -9.09 -12.87 10.77
N ASN A 406 -8.66 -13.61 11.79
CA ASN A 406 -9.10 -14.98 12.07
C ASN A 406 -10.42 -14.94 12.84
N ASN A 407 -10.55 -14.06 13.85
CA ASN A 407 -11.75 -13.89 14.67
C ASN A 407 -12.71 -12.87 14.07
N LYS A 408 -13.70 -13.32 13.30
CA LYS A 408 -14.70 -12.44 12.63
C LYS A 408 -15.67 -11.73 13.60
N PRO A 409 -16.12 -12.33 14.73
CA PRO A 409 -16.84 -11.59 15.75
C PRO A 409 -16.06 -10.40 16.32
N ASN A 410 -14.79 -10.60 16.66
CA ASN A 410 -13.91 -9.54 17.16
C ASN A 410 -13.74 -8.41 16.12
N MET A 411 -13.54 -8.76 14.85
CA MET A 411 -13.48 -7.77 13.76
C MET A 411 -14.69 -6.84 13.74
N ARG A 412 -15.89 -7.37 13.90
CA ARG A 412 -17.13 -6.56 13.83
C ARG A 412 -17.30 -5.58 14.98
N ASP A 413 -16.68 -5.85 16.13
CA ASP A 413 -16.69 -4.93 17.28
C ASP A 413 -15.56 -3.88 17.19
N ILE A 414 -14.37 -4.31 16.74
CA ILE A 414 -13.18 -3.43 16.71
C ILE A 414 -13.21 -2.43 15.54
N VAL A 415 -13.78 -2.79 14.38
CA VAL A 415 -13.78 -1.92 13.21
C VAL A 415 -14.88 -0.87 13.32
N VAL A 416 -14.47 0.40 13.34
CA VAL A 416 -15.35 1.56 13.47
C VAL A 416 -16.34 1.64 12.31
N ASN A 417 -17.61 1.92 12.63
CA ASN A 417 -18.68 2.02 11.64
C ASN A 417 -18.49 3.19 10.68
N ARG A 418 -19.09 3.06 9.48
CA ARG A 418 -19.00 4.07 8.40
C ARG A 418 -19.39 5.49 8.84
N GLU A 419 -20.38 5.61 9.74
CA GLU A 419 -20.89 6.90 10.24
C GLU A 419 -19.86 7.69 11.03
N SER A 420 -18.93 7.00 11.73
CA SER A 420 -17.85 7.61 12.50
C SER A 420 -16.54 7.70 11.71
N CYS A 421 -16.52 7.22 10.44
CA CYS A 421 -15.40 7.34 9.54
C CYS A 421 -15.54 8.55 8.60
N SER A 422 -14.41 9.07 8.12
CA SER A 422 -14.38 10.22 7.21
C SER A 422 -13.52 9.92 5.97
N PRO A 423 -13.69 10.66 4.86
CA PRO A 423 -12.79 10.56 3.75
C PRO A 423 -11.38 11.07 4.15
N LEU A 424 -10.33 10.44 3.60
CA LEU A 424 -8.94 10.88 3.80
C LEU A 424 -8.78 12.34 3.33
N VAL A 425 -9.23 12.61 2.10
CA VAL A 425 -9.35 13.95 1.54
C VAL A 425 -10.77 14.09 0.98
N PRO A 426 -11.60 15.00 1.53
CA PRO A 426 -12.93 15.24 1.00
C PRO A 426 -12.89 15.78 -0.43
N VAL A 427 -13.74 15.26 -1.29
CA VAL A 427 -13.96 15.82 -2.64
C VAL A 427 -14.70 17.14 -2.49
N LYS A 428 -14.14 18.23 -3.02
CA LYS A 428 -14.80 19.52 -3.05
C LYS A 428 -16.03 19.40 -3.96
N LYS A 429 -17.23 19.56 -3.40
CA LYS A 429 -18.41 19.76 -4.23
C LYS A 429 -18.28 21.13 -4.89
N GLU A 430 -18.23 21.18 -6.20
CA GLU A 430 -18.47 22.43 -6.93
C GLU A 430 -19.89 22.87 -6.54
N VAL A 431 -19.97 23.98 -5.84
CA VAL A 431 -21.26 24.64 -5.60
C VAL A 431 -21.63 25.18 -6.99
N ALA A 432 -22.59 24.52 -7.63
CA ALA A 432 -23.22 25.09 -8.84
C ALA A 432 -23.85 26.42 -8.41
N GLU A 433 -23.29 27.54 -8.87
CA GLU A 433 -23.85 28.86 -8.76
C GLU A 433 -25.15 28.99 -9.57
#